data_fe2ead081cea62c1f683043c93cf3fc4
#
_entry.id   fe2ead081cea62c1f683043c93cf3fc4
#
_cell.length_a   1.000
_cell.length_b   1.000
_cell.length_c   1.000
_cell.angle_alpha   90.00
_cell.angle_beta   90.00
_cell.angle_gamma   90.00
#
_symmetry.space_group_name_H-M   'P 1'
#
loop_
_entity.id
_entity.type
_entity.pdbx_description
1 polymer ?
#
loop_
_entity_poly.entity_id
_entity_poly.type
_entity_poly.pdbx_seq_one_letter_code
_entity_poly.pdbx_strand_id
1 'polypeptide(L)'
;MSKKEKIETYIEEVSSFLSEKICDPKPLKTLSGQILTSATEGLELDSNFEEWFENRFKYQFTWLDKDDYSKALVRALWLAPVFAGTDFGSSRQRDMGQIWTDTARGFLGEIAVSNFLYGKFGIQTGSDTRRGDLSEFLPTDIVKVKFPNNDFRSPRLRISIKTTKFNGRWLDAPGAQIEHSDIFILAKVGVLTHHFLAFLKAISFLKDKLFPRAVNLGELNEEMAQELWDEIPHFDPIPAYIAGYLNKSELNFPIHELICHKKRGKDPSIIITQGVGLFTRETLRNHPKIKELDPDENLRIEIEPIIKDITSPHFWAHSGSLKWGEEAWSELFERI
;
A
#
# COMPACT_ATOMS: atom_id res chain seq x y z
N MET A 1 27.35 13.81 -13.62
CA MET A 1 26.84 12.52 -13.15
C MET A 1 25.78 12.04 -14.13
N SER A 2 25.87 10.82 -14.60
CA SER A 2 24.84 10.24 -15.49
C SER A 2 23.54 9.98 -14.71
N LYS A 3 22.41 9.82 -15.41
CA LYS A 3 21.12 9.50 -14.77
C LYS A 3 21.21 8.20 -13.94
N LYS A 4 22.02 7.24 -14.39
CA LYS A 4 22.25 5.97 -13.68
C LYS A 4 22.99 6.16 -12.38
N GLU A 5 24.08 6.95 -12.38
CA GLU A 5 24.85 7.27 -11.17
C GLU A 5 24.00 7.99 -10.12
N LYS A 6 23.14 8.93 -10.54
CA LYS A 6 22.21 9.60 -9.62
C LYS A 6 21.23 8.62 -8.97
N ILE A 7 20.64 7.72 -9.74
CA ILE A 7 19.72 6.70 -9.21
C ILE A 7 20.45 5.79 -8.20
N GLU A 8 21.69 5.40 -8.48
CA GLU A 8 22.50 4.61 -7.56
C GLU A 8 22.76 5.37 -6.25
N THR A 9 23.11 6.66 -6.31
CA THR A 9 23.26 7.50 -5.11
C THR A 9 21.99 7.57 -4.29
N TYR A 10 20.83 7.78 -4.91
CA TYR A 10 19.56 7.82 -4.19
C TYR A 10 19.17 6.47 -3.58
N ILE A 11 19.50 5.34 -4.25
CA ILE A 11 19.34 4.00 -3.67
C ILE A 11 20.21 3.86 -2.41
N GLU A 12 21.42 4.37 -2.43
CA GLU A 12 22.34 4.34 -1.28
C GLU A 12 21.82 5.17 -0.11
N GLU A 13 21.27 6.37 -0.36
CA GLU A 13 20.69 7.22 0.67
C GLU A 13 19.46 6.54 1.33
N VAL A 14 18.54 6.00 0.53
CA VAL A 14 17.39 5.25 1.05
C VAL A 14 17.84 3.99 1.79
N SER A 15 18.85 3.29 1.27
CA SER A 15 19.41 2.10 1.92
C SER A 15 20.05 2.44 3.25
N SER A 16 20.78 3.55 3.33
CA SER A 16 21.39 4.04 4.57
C SER A 16 20.32 4.31 5.63
N PHE A 17 19.23 4.98 5.26
CA PHE A 17 18.11 5.24 6.17
C PHE A 17 17.44 3.94 6.66
N LEU A 18 17.18 2.98 5.77
CA LEU A 18 16.54 1.72 6.14
C LEU A 18 17.47 0.79 6.94
N SER A 19 18.79 0.91 6.77
CA SER A 19 19.78 0.06 7.44
C SER A 19 19.82 0.22 8.95
N GLU A 20 19.18 1.25 9.50
CA GLU A 20 18.97 1.38 10.95
C GLU A 20 18.27 0.16 11.55
N LYS A 21 17.40 -0.52 10.77
CA LYS A 21 16.59 -1.66 11.26
C LYS A 21 16.59 -2.88 10.34
N ILE A 22 17.08 -2.78 9.12
CA ILE A 22 17.17 -3.89 8.16
C ILE A 22 18.65 -4.21 7.91
N CYS A 23 19.09 -5.37 8.36
CA CYS A 23 20.51 -5.74 8.30
C CYS A 23 20.90 -6.46 7.01
N ASP A 24 19.98 -7.20 6.38
CA ASP A 24 20.28 -7.97 5.17
C ASP A 24 20.33 -7.03 3.94
N PRO A 25 21.45 -6.99 3.22
CA PRO A 25 21.64 -6.10 2.08
C PRO A 25 20.71 -6.41 0.89
N LYS A 26 20.26 -7.65 0.74
CA LYS A 26 19.42 -8.06 -0.40
C LYS A 26 17.98 -7.49 -0.31
N PRO A 27 17.24 -7.68 0.80
CA PRO A 27 15.94 -7.01 1.00
C PRO A 27 16.08 -5.49 1.05
N LEU A 28 17.14 -4.97 1.65
CA LEU A 28 17.43 -3.53 1.73
C LEU A 28 17.47 -2.88 0.34
N LYS A 29 18.26 -3.44 -0.57
CA LYS A 29 18.38 -2.96 -1.96
C LYS A 29 17.03 -3.05 -2.72
N THR A 30 16.31 -4.14 -2.50
CA THR A 30 14.98 -4.33 -3.13
C THR A 30 13.99 -3.27 -2.67
N LEU A 31 13.90 -3.01 -1.37
CA LEU A 31 13.02 -1.98 -0.80
C LEU A 31 13.42 -0.58 -1.25
N SER A 32 14.72 -0.26 -1.24
CA SER A 32 15.21 1.04 -1.69
C SER A 32 14.86 1.30 -3.16
N GLY A 33 14.99 0.30 -4.02
CA GLY A 33 14.55 0.39 -5.42
C GLY A 33 13.05 0.58 -5.56
N GLN A 34 12.22 -0.08 -4.75
CA GLN A 34 10.77 0.09 -4.74
C GLN A 34 10.36 1.49 -4.23
N ILE A 35 11.03 2.00 -3.20
CA ILE A 35 10.80 3.34 -2.67
C ILE A 35 11.11 4.39 -3.73
N LEU A 36 12.26 4.26 -4.43
CA LEU A 36 12.61 5.16 -5.52
C LEU A 36 11.62 5.13 -6.67
N THR A 37 11.09 3.97 -7.01
CA THR A 37 10.02 3.86 -8.01
C THR A 37 8.77 4.65 -7.58
N SER A 38 8.53 4.73 -6.27
CA SER A 38 7.45 5.54 -5.68
C SER A 38 7.79 7.02 -5.57
N ALA A 39 9.07 7.36 -5.40
CA ALA A 39 9.56 8.75 -5.27
C ALA A 39 9.25 9.61 -6.50
N THR A 40 9.04 8.96 -7.64
CA THR A 40 8.55 9.68 -8.82
C THR A 40 7.16 10.27 -8.64
N GLU A 41 6.51 10.22 -7.51
CA GLU A 41 5.17 10.76 -7.18
C GLU A 41 4.75 12.02 -7.97
N GLY A 42 5.09 12.07 -9.24
CA GLY A 42 4.94 13.20 -10.17
C GLY A 42 6.16 14.11 -10.22
N LEU A 43 7.22 13.81 -9.51
CA LEU A 43 8.44 14.59 -9.45
C LEU A 43 9.47 14.06 -10.47
N GLU A 44 10.19 14.98 -11.08
CA GLU A 44 11.42 14.61 -11.78
C GLU A 44 12.47 14.24 -10.73
N LEU A 45 12.95 12.99 -10.74
CA LEU A 45 13.97 12.49 -9.81
C LEU A 45 15.20 13.42 -9.70
N ASP A 46 15.49 14.17 -10.75
CA ASP A 46 16.70 15.00 -10.86
C ASP A 46 16.64 16.33 -10.09
N SER A 47 15.44 16.83 -9.76
CA SER A 47 15.30 18.16 -9.18
C SER A 47 14.78 18.20 -7.75
N ASN A 48 14.08 17.15 -7.29
CA ASN A 48 13.30 17.25 -6.05
C ASN A 48 13.43 15.99 -5.15
N PHE A 49 14.40 15.09 -5.41
CA PHE A 49 14.54 13.87 -4.60
C PHE A 49 14.86 14.18 -3.14
N GLU A 50 15.82 15.04 -2.87
CA GLU A 50 16.23 15.39 -1.49
C GLU A 50 15.07 16.03 -0.73
N GLU A 51 14.37 16.97 -1.36
CA GLU A 51 13.19 17.61 -0.77
C GLU A 51 12.09 16.61 -0.47
N TRP A 52 11.78 15.73 -1.43
CA TRP A 52 10.81 14.67 -1.23
C TRP A 52 11.22 13.70 -0.13
N PHE A 53 12.47 13.29 -0.12
CA PHE A 53 12.98 12.29 0.82
C PHE A 53 12.98 12.81 2.27
N GLU A 54 13.49 14.03 2.48
CA GLU A 54 13.59 14.63 3.81
C GLU A 54 12.21 15.14 4.32
N ASN A 55 11.50 15.90 3.50
CA ASN A 55 10.34 16.64 3.97
C ASN A 55 9.03 15.84 3.85
N ARG A 56 8.93 14.90 2.90
CA ARG A 56 7.72 14.11 2.70
C ARG A 56 7.89 12.67 3.15
N PHE A 57 8.87 11.93 2.61
CA PHE A 57 9.01 10.51 2.90
C PHE A 57 9.36 10.26 4.37
N LYS A 58 10.46 10.82 4.87
CA LYS A 58 10.89 10.63 6.27
C LYS A 58 9.87 11.17 7.26
N TYR A 59 9.23 12.31 6.95
CA TYR A 59 8.21 12.90 7.82
C TYR A 59 7.00 11.98 8.02
N GLN A 60 6.53 11.31 6.95
CA GLN A 60 5.36 10.45 6.95
C GLN A 60 5.70 8.94 7.01
N PHE A 61 6.90 8.64 7.47
CA PHE A 61 7.40 7.28 7.59
C PHE A 61 7.17 6.70 8.99
N THR A 62 6.94 5.39 9.06
CA THR A 62 6.86 4.64 10.32
C THR A 62 7.36 3.21 10.13
N TRP A 63 7.70 2.55 11.24
CA TRP A 63 8.04 1.14 11.27
C TRP A 63 6.90 0.32 11.86
N LEU A 64 6.69 -0.86 11.32
CA LEU A 64 5.81 -1.89 11.86
C LEU A 64 6.67 -3.03 12.40
N ASP A 65 6.45 -3.41 13.64
CA ASP A 65 7.19 -4.47 14.30
C ASP A 65 6.52 -5.85 14.13
N LYS A 66 7.11 -6.87 14.77
CA LYS A 66 6.58 -8.24 14.77
C LYS A 66 5.18 -8.33 15.38
N ASP A 67 4.91 -7.53 16.40
CA ASP A 67 3.61 -7.56 17.08
C ASP A 67 2.53 -6.89 16.22
N ASP A 68 2.87 -5.83 15.47
CA ASP A 68 2.00 -5.23 14.47
C ASP A 68 1.68 -6.22 13.34
N TYR A 69 2.69 -6.97 12.89
CA TYR A 69 2.49 -8.03 11.90
C TYR A 69 1.60 -9.15 12.45
N SER A 70 1.79 -9.56 13.70
CA SER A 70 0.94 -10.54 14.38
C SER A 70 -0.51 -10.07 14.47
N LYS A 71 -0.74 -8.82 14.89
CA LYS A 71 -2.09 -8.24 14.95
C LYS A 71 -2.77 -8.26 13.58
N ALA A 72 -2.05 -7.88 12.52
CA ALA A 72 -2.57 -7.89 11.15
C ALA A 72 -2.96 -9.30 10.69
N LEU A 73 -2.09 -10.30 10.93
CA LEU A 73 -2.36 -11.70 10.59
C LEU A 73 -3.56 -12.27 11.33
N VAL A 74 -3.69 -12.01 12.64
CA VAL A 74 -4.82 -12.51 13.44
C VAL A 74 -6.13 -11.86 13.01
N ARG A 75 -6.15 -10.53 12.79
CA ARG A 75 -7.33 -9.84 12.26
C ARG A 75 -7.74 -10.37 10.89
N ALA A 76 -6.76 -10.56 10.01
CA ALA A 76 -7.00 -11.12 8.69
C ALA A 76 -7.55 -12.56 8.76
N LEU A 77 -7.00 -13.40 9.63
CA LEU A 77 -7.49 -14.77 9.83
C LEU A 77 -8.94 -14.79 10.32
N TRP A 78 -9.32 -13.82 11.16
CA TRP A 78 -10.69 -13.68 11.66
C TRP A 78 -11.68 -13.31 10.54
N LEU A 79 -11.27 -12.52 9.55
CA LEU A 79 -12.10 -12.02 8.46
C LEU A 79 -11.98 -12.80 7.15
N ALA A 80 -10.86 -13.46 6.88
CA ALA A 80 -10.62 -14.18 5.63
C ALA A 80 -11.73 -15.17 5.23
N PRO A 81 -12.34 -15.96 6.15
CA PRO A 81 -13.45 -16.84 5.78
C PRO A 81 -14.69 -16.13 5.26
N VAL A 82 -14.95 -14.89 5.68
CA VAL A 82 -16.06 -14.06 5.20
C VAL A 82 -15.76 -13.56 3.78
N PHE A 83 -14.53 -13.10 3.53
CA PHE A 83 -14.11 -12.62 2.21
C PHE A 83 -14.00 -13.74 1.18
N ALA A 84 -13.70 -14.96 1.58
CA ALA A 84 -13.63 -16.11 0.68
C ALA A 84 -14.98 -16.37 -0.02
N GLY A 85 -16.09 -16.11 0.65
CA GLY A 85 -17.44 -16.26 0.08
C GLY A 85 -17.77 -15.30 -1.05
N THR A 86 -17.06 -14.17 -1.16
CA THR A 86 -17.29 -13.14 -2.19
C THR A 86 -16.37 -13.26 -3.41
N ASP A 87 -15.36 -14.12 -3.34
CA ASP A 87 -14.37 -14.32 -4.43
C ASP A 87 -14.88 -15.29 -5.53
N PHE A 88 -16.09 -15.83 -5.37
CA PHE A 88 -16.72 -16.71 -6.34
C PHE A 88 -17.15 -15.91 -7.59
N GLY A 89 -16.49 -16.20 -8.71
CA GLY A 89 -16.84 -15.60 -10.02
C GLY A 89 -15.77 -14.71 -10.65
N SER A 90 -14.66 -14.46 -9.97
CA SER A 90 -13.50 -13.82 -10.61
C SER A 90 -12.69 -14.86 -11.41
N SER A 91 -12.09 -14.44 -12.52
CA SER A 91 -11.20 -15.29 -13.33
C SER A 91 -9.93 -15.75 -12.59
N ARG A 92 -9.70 -15.25 -11.38
CA ARG A 92 -8.63 -15.63 -10.45
C ARG A 92 -9.24 -15.99 -9.11
N GLN A 93 -9.58 -17.26 -8.95
CA GLN A 93 -9.99 -17.78 -7.66
C GLN A 93 -8.76 -17.84 -6.74
N ARG A 94 -8.74 -17.01 -5.69
CA ARG A 94 -7.69 -17.02 -4.66
C ARG A 94 -7.97 -18.14 -3.66
N ASP A 95 -6.94 -18.85 -3.23
CA ASP A 95 -7.05 -19.75 -2.09
C ASP A 95 -7.12 -18.97 -0.74
N MET A 96 -7.49 -19.67 0.32
CA MET A 96 -7.62 -19.07 1.65
C MET A 96 -6.31 -18.43 2.14
N GLY A 97 -5.15 -19.00 1.81
CA GLY A 97 -3.85 -18.45 2.19
C GLY A 97 -3.57 -17.11 1.50
N GLN A 98 -3.92 -17.00 0.22
CA GLN A 98 -3.81 -15.75 -0.53
C GLN A 98 -4.76 -14.68 0.01
N ILE A 99 -6.02 -15.03 0.26
CA ILE A 99 -7.00 -14.11 0.85
C ILE A 99 -6.52 -13.62 2.22
N TRP A 100 -6.03 -14.53 3.06
CA TRP A 100 -5.50 -14.20 4.37
C TRP A 100 -4.31 -13.24 4.30
N THR A 101 -3.31 -13.53 3.48
CA THR A 101 -2.12 -12.67 3.35
C THR A 101 -2.41 -11.33 2.70
N ASP A 102 -3.30 -11.28 1.72
CA ASP A 102 -3.75 -10.03 1.09
C ASP A 102 -4.52 -9.15 2.09
N THR A 103 -5.42 -9.75 2.87
CA THR A 103 -6.17 -9.06 3.93
C THR A 103 -5.24 -8.57 5.04
N ALA A 104 -4.25 -9.38 5.44
CA ALA A 104 -3.24 -8.97 6.42
C ALA A 104 -2.45 -7.73 5.95
N ARG A 105 -2.12 -7.64 4.66
CA ARG A 105 -1.46 -6.45 4.11
C ARG A 105 -2.35 -5.21 4.20
N GLY A 106 -3.65 -5.34 4.00
CA GLY A 106 -4.61 -4.25 4.24
C GLY A 106 -4.53 -3.74 5.69
N PHE A 107 -4.62 -4.64 6.67
CA PHE A 107 -4.51 -4.28 8.09
C PHE A 107 -3.15 -3.69 8.48
N LEU A 108 -2.06 -4.10 7.85
CA LEU A 108 -0.77 -3.44 8.07
C LEU A 108 -0.79 -1.97 7.68
N GLY A 109 -1.50 -1.61 6.61
CA GLY A 109 -1.70 -0.20 6.25
C GLY A 109 -2.51 0.58 7.28
N GLU A 110 -3.58 -0.02 7.85
CA GLU A 110 -4.35 0.61 8.93
C GLU A 110 -3.50 0.81 10.19
N ILE A 111 -2.70 -0.20 10.57
CA ILE A 111 -1.79 -0.12 11.72
C ILE A 111 -0.72 0.94 11.44
N ALA A 112 -0.18 1.02 10.22
CA ALA A 112 0.81 2.03 9.85
C ALA A 112 0.25 3.46 9.99
N VAL A 113 -0.98 3.70 9.52
CA VAL A 113 -1.66 4.99 9.70
C VAL A 113 -1.84 5.29 11.18
N SER A 114 -2.29 4.31 11.99
CA SER A 114 -2.45 4.46 13.43
C SER A 114 -1.13 4.83 14.13
N ASN A 115 -0.04 4.10 13.81
CA ASN A 115 1.28 4.35 14.37
C ASN A 115 1.83 5.74 13.97
N PHE A 116 1.62 6.14 12.71
CA PHE A 116 1.99 7.47 12.22
C PHE A 116 1.22 8.58 12.95
N LEU A 117 -0.11 8.46 13.07
CA LEU A 117 -0.94 9.45 13.77
C LEU A 117 -0.59 9.56 15.24
N TYR A 118 -0.31 8.43 15.88
CA TYR A 118 0.12 8.43 17.27
C TYR A 118 1.52 9.03 17.44
N GLY A 119 2.48 8.60 16.64
CA GLY A 119 3.87 9.02 16.76
C GLY A 119 4.11 10.49 16.44
N LYS A 120 3.35 11.06 15.49
CA LYS A 120 3.53 12.46 15.06
C LYS A 120 2.62 13.44 15.80
N PHE A 121 1.39 13.04 16.11
CA PHE A 121 0.35 13.95 16.61
C PHE A 121 -0.24 13.52 17.96
N GLY A 122 0.20 12.38 18.52
CA GLY A 122 -0.36 11.84 19.77
C GLY A 122 -1.82 11.36 19.62
N ILE A 123 -2.31 11.20 18.40
CA ILE A 123 -3.70 10.80 18.12
C ILE A 123 -3.79 9.28 18.14
N GLN A 124 -4.57 8.74 19.07
CA GLN A 124 -4.88 7.31 19.11
C GLN A 124 -6.10 7.03 18.23
N THR A 125 -6.03 5.94 17.47
CA THR A 125 -7.13 5.48 16.63
C THR A 125 -7.57 4.08 17.03
N GLY A 126 -8.84 3.75 16.77
CA GLY A 126 -9.36 2.39 16.88
C GLY A 126 -9.99 1.96 15.56
N SER A 127 -9.57 0.79 15.07
CA SER A 127 -10.12 0.18 13.85
C SER A 127 -11.38 -0.62 14.15
N ASP A 128 -12.21 -0.85 13.13
CA ASP A 128 -13.33 -1.78 13.23
C ASP A 128 -12.80 -3.22 13.27
N THR A 129 -13.15 -3.93 14.33
CA THR A 129 -12.73 -5.33 14.53
C THR A 129 -13.92 -6.30 14.47
N ARG A 130 -15.11 -5.81 14.07
CA ARG A 130 -16.32 -6.65 14.01
C ARG A 130 -16.20 -7.63 12.84
N ARG A 131 -16.83 -8.79 13.02
CA ARG A 131 -17.03 -9.78 11.98
C ARG A 131 -18.45 -9.68 11.47
N GLY A 132 -18.61 -9.49 10.17
CA GLY A 132 -19.91 -9.40 9.51
C GLY A 132 -19.76 -9.49 8.01
N ASP A 133 -20.86 -9.52 7.27
CA ASP A 133 -20.84 -9.48 5.84
C ASP A 133 -20.27 -8.15 5.32
N LEU A 134 -19.70 -8.15 4.12
CA LEU A 134 -19.12 -6.94 3.51
C LEU A 134 -20.13 -5.78 3.43
N SER A 135 -21.42 -6.08 3.34
CA SER A 135 -22.52 -5.10 3.37
C SER A 135 -22.77 -4.49 4.75
N GLU A 136 -22.30 -5.15 5.82
CA GLU A 136 -22.45 -4.72 7.21
C GLU A 136 -21.22 -3.97 7.73
N PHE A 137 -20.10 -3.98 6.99
CA PHE A 137 -18.92 -3.22 7.35
C PHE A 137 -19.24 -1.73 7.32
N LEU A 138 -18.88 -1.06 8.40
CA LEU A 138 -18.95 0.38 8.43
C LEU A 138 -18.03 0.93 7.32
N PRO A 139 -18.47 1.98 6.65
CA PRO A 139 -17.72 2.63 5.58
C PRO A 139 -16.49 3.39 6.09
N THR A 140 -15.92 2.97 7.21
CA THR A 140 -14.79 3.64 7.84
C THR A 140 -13.86 2.62 8.50
N ASP A 141 -12.56 2.72 8.18
CA ASP A 141 -11.53 1.88 8.78
C ASP A 141 -11.12 2.39 10.17
N ILE A 142 -11.38 3.68 10.47
CA ILE A 142 -11.16 4.29 11.79
C ILE A 142 -12.51 4.59 12.44
N VAL A 143 -12.88 3.83 13.46
CA VAL A 143 -14.17 3.97 14.15
C VAL A 143 -14.10 4.80 15.44
N LYS A 144 -12.89 5.00 15.96
CA LYS A 144 -12.63 5.80 17.18
C LYS A 144 -11.36 6.61 17.02
N VAL A 145 -11.39 7.83 17.53
CA VAL A 145 -10.23 8.71 17.63
C VAL A 145 -10.15 9.30 19.05
N LYS A 146 -8.91 9.44 19.54
CA LYS A 146 -8.64 10.13 20.80
C LYS A 146 -7.49 11.11 20.56
N PHE A 147 -7.79 12.39 20.67
CA PHE A 147 -6.79 13.46 20.65
C PHE A 147 -6.10 13.57 22.01
N PRO A 148 -4.91 14.16 22.09
CA PRO A 148 -4.26 14.44 23.37
C PRO A 148 -5.22 15.13 24.35
N ASN A 149 -5.26 14.64 25.59
CA ASN A 149 -6.11 15.15 26.68
C ASN A 149 -7.64 15.00 26.50
N ASN A 150 -8.10 14.26 25.50
CA ASN A 150 -9.53 13.99 25.29
C ASN A 150 -9.84 12.50 25.46
N ASP A 151 -11.12 12.15 25.58
CA ASP A 151 -11.60 10.79 25.56
C ASP A 151 -11.76 10.27 24.12
N PHE A 152 -11.91 8.94 23.97
CA PHE A 152 -12.25 8.34 22.70
C PHE A 152 -13.64 8.79 22.23
N ARG A 153 -13.73 9.20 20.98
CA ARG A 153 -14.99 9.53 20.32
C ARG A 153 -15.01 8.97 18.89
N SER A 154 -16.17 8.88 18.29
CA SER A 154 -16.28 8.60 16.86
C SER A 154 -15.75 9.79 16.05
N PRO A 155 -15.02 9.53 14.94
CA PRO A 155 -14.64 10.58 14.02
C PRO A 155 -15.89 11.17 13.35
N ARG A 156 -15.85 12.47 13.03
CA ARG A 156 -16.94 13.14 12.30
C ARG A 156 -16.96 12.79 10.81
N LEU A 157 -15.84 12.35 10.29
CA LEU A 157 -15.65 11.94 8.88
C LEU A 157 -15.40 10.44 8.82
N ARG A 158 -15.91 9.80 7.77
CA ARG A 158 -15.67 8.39 7.48
C ARG A 158 -14.35 8.27 6.73
N ILE A 159 -13.39 7.56 7.29
CA ILE A 159 -12.02 7.48 6.80
C ILE A 159 -11.77 6.07 6.25
N SER A 160 -11.44 5.97 4.96
CA SER A 160 -11.00 4.74 4.33
C SER A 160 -9.49 4.75 4.12
N ILE A 161 -8.83 3.67 4.49
CA ILE A 161 -7.39 3.48 4.31
C ILE A 161 -7.16 2.50 3.16
N LYS A 162 -6.37 2.93 2.19
CA LYS A 162 -5.95 2.09 1.06
C LYS A 162 -4.49 1.73 1.23
N THR A 163 -4.19 0.43 1.06
CA THR A 163 -2.84 -0.10 1.25
C THR A 163 -2.28 -0.61 -0.06
N THR A 164 -1.05 -0.22 -0.36
CA THR A 164 -0.31 -0.72 -1.51
C THR A 164 1.14 -1.05 -1.14
N LYS A 165 1.88 -1.64 -2.07
CA LYS A 165 3.34 -1.83 -1.94
C LYS A 165 4.07 -0.51 -2.18
N PHE A 166 5.35 -0.42 -1.81
CA PHE A 166 6.14 0.79 -2.04
C PHE A 166 6.20 1.22 -3.51
N ASN A 167 6.20 0.28 -4.45
CA ASN A 167 6.14 0.59 -5.87
C ASN A 167 4.74 0.91 -6.40
N GLY A 168 3.71 0.87 -5.57
CA GLY A 168 2.36 1.30 -5.91
C GLY A 168 2.27 2.83 -5.95
N ARG A 169 1.74 3.38 -7.04
CA ARG A 169 1.68 4.83 -7.29
C ARG A 169 0.28 5.40 -7.15
N TRP A 170 -0.72 4.56 -6.96
CA TRP A 170 -2.11 4.98 -7.05
C TRP A 170 -2.88 4.70 -5.78
N LEU A 171 -3.61 5.69 -5.32
CA LEU A 171 -4.76 5.48 -4.47
C LEU A 171 -5.89 5.01 -5.37
N ASP A 172 -6.42 3.82 -5.09
CA ASP A 172 -7.52 3.21 -5.84
C ASP A 172 -8.75 3.05 -4.94
N ALA A 173 -9.84 3.70 -5.30
CA ALA A 173 -11.12 3.58 -4.64
C ALA A 173 -12.17 3.09 -5.65
N PRO A 174 -12.64 1.82 -5.55
CA PRO A 174 -13.75 1.32 -6.34
C PRO A 174 -14.98 2.21 -6.17
N GLY A 175 -15.74 2.43 -7.25
CA GLY A 175 -16.84 3.38 -7.29
C GLY A 175 -17.85 3.24 -6.15
N ALA A 176 -18.20 2.00 -5.78
CA ALA A 176 -19.09 1.72 -4.65
C ALA A 176 -18.55 2.21 -3.29
N GLN A 177 -17.25 2.27 -3.09
CA GLN A 177 -16.64 2.70 -1.82
C GLN A 177 -16.66 4.22 -1.65
N ILE A 178 -16.72 4.98 -2.73
CA ILE A 178 -16.78 6.45 -2.67
C ILE A 178 -18.03 6.96 -1.97
N GLU A 179 -19.14 6.25 -2.12
CA GLU A 179 -20.39 6.66 -1.47
C GLU A 179 -20.30 6.56 0.07
N HIS A 180 -19.43 5.69 0.55
CA HIS A 180 -19.36 5.33 1.97
C HIS A 180 -18.22 6.00 2.74
N SER A 181 -17.29 6.69 2.09
CA SER A 181 -16.13 7.32 2.75
C SER A 181 -16.04 8.80 2.40
N ASP A 182 -15.54 9.61 3.31
CA ASP A 182 -15.35 11.06 3.14
C ASP A 182 -13.89 11.40 2.90
N ILE A 183 -12.98 10.58 3.46
CA ILE A 183 -11.52 10.73 3.36
C ILE A 183 -10.92 9.40 2.93
N PHE A 184 -9.93 9.47 2.04
CA PHE A 184 -9.13 8.33 1.61
C PHE A 184 -7.66 8.58 1.94
N ILE A 185 -7.05 7.68 2.72
CA ILE A 185 -5.63 7.72 3.09
C ILE A 185 -4.90 6.61 2.34
N LEU A 186 -3.74 6.90 1.74
CA LEU A 186 -2.91 5.90 1.10
C LEU A 186 -1.70 5.55 1.98
N ALA A 187 -1.62 4.31 2.40
CA ALA A 187 -0.46 3.73 3.06
C ALA A 187 0.31 2.81 2.10
N LYS A 188 1.64 2.95 2.06
CA LYS A 188 2.53 2.06 1.31
C LYS A 188 3.33 1.22 2.29
N VAL A 189 3.32 -0.11 2.13
CA VAL A 189 3.90 -1.05 3.10
C VAL A 189 4.93 -1.95 2.42
N GLY A 190 6.12 -2.02 3.00
CA GLY A 190 7.28 -2.75 2.47
C GLY A 190 7.35 -4.22 2.90
N VAL A 191 6.25 -4.97 2.80
CA VAL A 191 6.26 -6.41 3.09
C VAL A 191 7.02 -7.16 2.01
N LEU A 192 8.08 -7.84 2.40
CA LEU A 192 8.91 -8.69 1.55
C LEU A 192 8.46 -10.15 1.59
N THR A 193 8.92 -10.92 0.63
CA THR A 193 8.54 -12.33 0.46
C THR A 193 8.91 -13.22 1.65
N HIS A 194 9.99 -12.88 2.37
CA HIS A 194 10.46 -13.68 3.52
C HIS A 194 9.76 -13.33 4.84
N HIS A 195 9.08 -12.17 4.95
CA HIS A 195 8.49 -11.72 6.24
C HIS A 195 7.55 -12.76 6.85
N PHE A 196 6.78 -13.48 6.04
CA PHE A 196 5.88 -14.50 6.57
C PHE A 196 6.64 -15.66 7.22
N LEU A 197 7.67 -16.19 6.55
CA LEU A 197 8.50 -17.27 7.11
C LEU A 197 9.33 -16.79 8.29
N ALA A 198 9.91 -15.59 8.20
CA ALA A 198 10.62 -14.95 9.30
C ALA A 198 9.73 -14.74 10.54
N PHE A 199 8.46 -14.38 10.34
CA PHE A 199 7.46 -14.32 11.42
C PHE A 199 7.20 -15.70 12.04
N LEU A 200 6.96 -16.74 11.23
CA LEU A 200 6.76 -18.10 11.73
C LEU A 200 7.98 -18.62 12.49
N LYS A 201 9.20 -18.24 12.06
CA LYS A 201 10.44 -18.51 12.80
C LYS A 201 10.43 -17.75 14.14
N ALA A 202 10.12 -16.47 14.14
CA ALA A 202 10.14 -15.60 15.32
C ALA A 202 9.15 -16.01 16.43
N ILE A 203 8.02 -16.63 16.06
CA ILE A 203 7.04 -17.20 17.01
C ILE A 203 7.27 -18.68 17.29
N SER A 204 8.43 -19.23 16.90
CA SER A 204 8.84 -20.64 17.08
C SER A 204 7.93 -21.68 16.41
N PHE A 205 6.97 -21.28 15.58
CA PHE A 205 6.01 -22.20 14.96
C PHE A 205 6.70 -23.26 14.10
N LEU A 206 7.73 -22.86 13.33
CA LEU A 206 8.48 -23.78 12.47
C LEU A 206 9.18 -24.84 13.29
N LYS A 207 9.95 -24.42 14.32
CA LYS A 207 10.74 -25.31 15.16
C LYS A 207 9.90 -26.20 16.07
N ASP A 208 8.84 -25.65 16.66
CA ASP A 208 8.04 -26.35 17.68
C ASP A 208 6.90 -27.18 17.09
N LYS A 209 6.44 -26.88 15.88
CA LYS A 209 5.27 -27.53 15.29
C LYS A 209 5.52 -28.13 13.91
N LEU A 210 6.03 -27.36 12.95
CA LEU A 210 6.09 -27.78 11.56
C LEU A 210 7.22 -28.79 11.31
N PHE A 211 8.44 -28.48 11.73
CA PHE A 211 9.61 -29.34 11.48
C PHE A 211 9.52 -30.69 12.18
N PRO A 212 9.13 -30.81 13.47
CA PRO A 212 8.93 -32.14 14.09
C PRO A 212 7.89 -32.96 13.36
N ARG A 213 6.82 -32.33 12.85
CA ARG A 213 5.81 -33.03 12.06
C ARG A 213 6.36 -33.52 10.72
N ALA A 214 7.14 -32.70 10.03
CA ALA A 214 7.76 -33.07 8.76
C ALA A 214 8.77 -34.20 8.91
N VAL A 215 9.55 -34.20 9.99
CA VAL A 215 10.47 -35.31 10.32
C VAL A 215 9.69 -36.62 10.60
N ASN A 216 8.62 -36.56 11.38
CA ASN A 216 7.76 -37.71 11.65
C ASN A 216 7.07 -38.27 10.40
N LEU A 217 6.84 -37.45 9.38
CA LEU A 217 6.28 -37.87 8.09
C LEU A 217 7.35 -38.36 7.10
N GLY A 218 8.63 -38.23 7.44
CA GLY A 218 9.76 -38.62 6.57
C GLY A 218 10.04 -37.66 5.44
N GLU A 219 9.43 -36.43 5.45
CA GLU A 219 9.63 -35.38 4.45
C GLU A 219 10.94 -34.61 4.69
N LEU A 220 11.40 -34.53 5.93
CA LEU A 220 12.68 -33.93 6.33
C LEU A 220 13.42 -34.90 7.28
N ASN A 221 14.72 -34.73 7.34
CA ASN A 221 15.51 -35.22 8.48
C ASN A 221 15.89 -34.02 9.38
N GLU A 222 16.53 -34.27 10.52
CA GLU A 222 16.91 -33.24 11.49
C GLU A 222 17.92 -32.25 10.91
N GLU A 223 18.85 -32.72 10.07
CA GLU A 223 19.86 -31.89 9.41
C GLU A 223 19.22 -30.92 8.41
N MET A 224 18.34 -31.43 7.54
CA MET A 224 17.55 -30.59 6.61
C MET A 224 16.67 -29.58 7.34
N ALA A 225 16.07 -29.95 8.45
CA ALA A 225 15.25 -29.03 9.25
C ALA A 225 16.10 -27.92 9.87
N GLN A 226 17.33 -28.23 10.29
CA GLN A 226 18.26 -27.22 10.79
C GLN A 226 18.78 -26.30 9.67
N GLU A 227 19.11 -26.84 8.50
CA GLU A 227 19.51 -26.04 7.32
C GLU A 227 18.40 -25.06 6.94
N LEU A 228 17.15 -25.51 6.81
CA LEU A 228 16.02 -24.63 6.55
C LEU A 228 15.83 -23.57 7.62
N TRP A 229 16.03 -23.92 8.89
CA TRP A 229 15.97 -22.96 9.99
C TRP A 229 17.01 -21.86 9.85
N ASP A 230 18.21 -22.22 9.47
CA ASP A 230 19.33 -21.27 9.34
C ASP A 230 19.19 -20.39 8.10
N GLU A 231 18.63 -20.91 7.00
CA GLU A 231 18.34 -20.15 5.78
C GLU A 231 17.23 -19.09 5.94
N ILE A 232 16.25 -19.33 6.83
CA ILE A 232 15.17 -18.37 7.06
C ILE A 232 15.74 -17.17 7.85
N PRO A 233 15.64 -15.94 7.33
CA PRO A 233 16.17 -14.77 8.02
C PRO A 233 15.39 -14.47 9.32
N HIS A 234 15.96 -13.63 10.16
CA HIS A 234 15.24 -13.04 11.27
C HIS A 234 14.15 -12.08 10.77
N PHE A 235 13.15 -11.82 11.62
CA PHE A 235 12.10 -10.87 11.29
C PHE A 235 12.64 -9.43 11.44
N ASP A 236 12.76 -8.75 10.31
CA ASP A 236 13.06 -7.33 10.27
C ASP A 236 11.78 -6.50 10.37
N PRO A 237 11.82 -5.32 11.02
CA PRO A 237 10.69 -4.40 11.00
C PRO A 237 10.29 -4.02 9.57
N ILE A 238 8.98 -3.89 9.36
CA ILE A 238 8.42 -3.57 8.04
C ILE A 238 8.35 -2.05 7.90
N PRO A 239 9.01 -1.45 6.91
CA PRO A 239 8.88 -0.04 6.64
C PRO A 239 7.50 0.28 6.08
N ALA A 240 6.91 1.39 6.51
CA ALA A 240 5.65 1.90 5.99
C ALA A 240 5.73 3.42 5.78
N TYR A 241 5.07 3.89 4.73
CA TYR A 241 5.01 5.29 4.36
C TYR A 241 3.57 5.70 4.09
N ILE A 242 3.11 6.74 4.76
CA ILE A 242 1.77 7.30 4.59
C ILE A 242 1.86 8.35 3.49
N ALA A 243 1.51 7.97 2.26
CA ALA A 243 1.71 8.84 1.09
C ALA A 243 0.87 10.14 1.14
N GLY A 244 -0.20 10.12 1.93
CA GLY A 244 -1.08 11.28 2.13
C GLY A 244 -2.55 10.89 2.07
N TYR A 245 -3.41 11.91 1.93
CA TYR A 245 -4.86 11.72 1.87
C TYR A 245 -5.51 12.58 0.79
N LEU A 246 -6.75 12.22 0.41
CA LEU A 246 -7.65 13.06 -0.38
C LEU A 246 -9.05 13.05 0.22
N ASN A 247 -9.78 14.15 0.00
CA ASN A 247 -11.21 14.22 0.27
C ASN A 247 -12.00 13.54 -0.85
N LYS A 248 -13.16 13.00 -0.53
CA LYS A 248 -14.11 12.43 -1.51
C LYS A 248 -14.36 13.36 -2.70
N SER A 249 -14.55 14.65 -2.44
CA SER A 249 -14.83 15.63 -3.47
C SER A 249 -13.73 15.73 -4.54
N GLU A 250 -12.47 15.49 -4.15
CA GLU A 250 -11.31 15.54 -5.05
C GLU A 250 -11.21 14.30 -5.97
N LEU A 251 -11.93 13.24 -5.66
CA LEU A 251 -12.05 12.03 -6.49
C LEU A 251 -13.32 12.00 -7.35
N ASN A 252 -14.36 12.76 -6.97
CA ASN A 252 -15.67 12.74 -7.62
C ASN A 252 -15.77 13.74 -8.79
N PHE A 253 -14.69 13.94 -9.53
CA PHE A 253 -14.62 14.79 -10.71
C PHE A 253 -14.29 14.00 -11.97
N PRO A 254 -14.54 14.57 -13.17
CA PRO A 254 -13.89 14.13 -14.39
C PRO A 254 -12.37 14.10 -14.20
N ILE A 255 -11.68 13.25 -14.98
CA ILE A 255 -10.23 13.14 -14.90
C ILE A 255 -9.59 14.51 -15.14
N HIS A 256 -8.73 14.92 -14.22
CA HIS A 256 -7.90 16.11 -14.37
C HIS A 256 -6.43 15.78 -14.13
N GLU A 257 -5.55 16.70 -14.46
CA GLU A 257 -4.09 16.54 -14.31
C GLU A 257 -3.53 15.26 -14.98
N LEU A 258 -4.16 14.80 -16.07
CA LEU A 258 -3.74 13.58 -16.75
C LEU A 258 -2.38 13.77 -17.42
N ILE A 259 -1.40 12.95 -17.02
CA ILE A 259 -0.13 12.78 -17.72
C ILE A 259 -0.10 11.39 -18.33
N CYS A 260 0.07 11.36 -19.65
CA CYS A 260 0.12 10.12 -20.41
C CYS A 260 1.08 10.26 -21.60
N HIS A 261 1.58 9.15 -22.08
CA HIS A 261 2.44 9.09 -23.25
C HIS A 261 2.15 7.85 -24.10
N LYS A 262 2.50 7.92 -25.39
CA LYS A 262 2.35 6.80 -26.32
C LYS A 262 3.57 5.89 -26.23
N LYS A 263 3.34 4.64 -25.82
CA LYS A 263 4.33 3.56 -25.91
C LYS A 263 4.42 3.09 -27.35
N ARG A 264 5.63 3.07 -27.89
CA ARG A 264 5.93 2.57 -29.24
C ARG A 264 6.40 1.10 -29.15
N GLY A 265 6.23 0.34 -30.22
CA GLY A 265 6.74 -1.04 -30.31
C GLY A 265 5.71 -2.02 -30.85
N LYS A 266 5.88 -3.30 -30.54
CA LYS A 266 5.07 -4.40 -31.08
C LYS A 266 3.61 -4.34 -30.62
N ASP A 267 3.39 -3.83 -29.38
CA ASP A 267 2.05 -3.63 -28.80
C ASP A 267 1.95 -2.14 -28.37
N PRO A 268 1.57 -1.24 -29.28
CA PRO A 268 1.47 0.18 -28.95
C PRO A 268 0.27 0.43 -28.02
N SER A 269 0.50 1.25 -27.01
CA SER A 269 -0.52 1.61 -26.01
C SER A 269 -0.32 3.05 -25.51
N ILE A 270 -1.33 3.61 -24.87
CA ILE A 270 -1.21 4.84 -24.12
C ILE A 270 -0.97 4.46 -22.65
N ILE A 271 0.13 4.95 -22.08
CA ILE A 271 0.47 4.75 -20.68
C ILE A 271 0.11 5.99 -19.89
N ILE A 272 -0.77 5.84 -18.92
CA ILE A 272 -1.11 6.89 -17.95
C ILE A 272 -0.19 6.75 -16.75
N THR A 273 0.51 7.83 -16.41
CA THR A 273 1.46 7.88 -15.29
C THR A 273 0.97 8.74 -14.13
N GLN A 274 0.10 9.71 -14.41
CA GLN A 274 -0.49 10.59 -13.39
C GLN A 274 -1.92 10.96 -13.77
N GLY A 275 -2.73 11.25 -12.77
CA GLY A 275 -4.09 11.72 -12.93
C GLY A 275 -4.89 11.62 -11.63
N VAL A 276 -5.97 12.37 -11.53
CA VAL A 276 -6.92 12.35 -10.41
C VAL A 276 -8.34 12.39 -10.98
N GLY A 277 -9.24 11.59 -10.44
CA GLY A 277 -10.66 11.62 -10.77
C GLY A 277 -11.27 10.25 -11.08
N LEU A 278 -12.38 10.27 -11.80
CA LEU A 278 -13.11 9.07 -12.21
C LEU A 278 -12.52 8.50 -13.50
N PHE A 279 -11.96 7.32 -13.41
CA PHE A 279 -11.40 6.57 -14.54
C PHE A 279 -12.40 5.52 -15.01
N THR A 280 -13.00 5.78 -16.15
CA THR A 280 -13.80 4.81 -16.92
C THR A 280 -13.25 4.75 -18.34
N ARG A 281 -13.64 3.74 -19.11
CA ARG A 281 -13.28 3.69 -20.52
C ARG A 281 -13.77 4.94 -21.26
N GLU A 282 -14.96 5.42 -20.95
CA GLU A 282 -15.58 6.60 -21.56
C GLU A 282 -14.84 7.90 -21.18
N THR A 283 -14.60 8.13 -19.87
CA THR A 283 -13.91 9.36 -19.42
C THR A 283 -12.49 9.44 -19.98
N LEU A 284 -11.79 8.32 -20.10
CA LEU A 284 -10.48 8.27 -20.71
C LEU A 284 -10.54 8.58 -22.22
N ARG A 285 -11.42 7.92 -22.97
CA ARG A 285 -11.54 8.13 -24.42
C ARG A 285 -11.94 9.57 -24.76
N ASN A 286 -12.74 10.18 -23.90
CA ASN A 286 -13.17 11.58 -24.08
C ASN A 286 -12.13 12.62 -23.61
N HIS A 287 -11.07 12.21 -22.91
CA HIS A 287 -10.06 13.14 -22.42
C HIS A 287 -9.23 13.74 -23.56
N PRO A 288 -9.04 15.10 -23.62
CA PRO A 288 -8.36 15.78 -24.73
C PRO A 288 -6.96 15.21 -25.04
N LYS A 289 -6.13 14.96 -24.01
CA LYS A 289 -4.79 14.40 -24.19
C LYS A 289 -4.79 12.97 -24.77
N ILE A 290 -5.80 12.18 -24.48
CA ILE A 290 -5.94 10.84 -25.05
C ILE A 290 -6.34 10.95 -26.51
N LYS A 291 -7.31 11.81 -26.85
CA LYS A 291 -7.74 12.06 -28.24
C LYS A 291 -6.60 12.59 -29.11
N GLU A 292 -5.73 13.43 -28.55
CA GLU A 292 -4.54 13.92 -29.27
C GLU A 292 -3.56 12.78 -29.61
N LEU A 293 -3.33 11.85 -28.65
CA LEU A 293 -2.41 10.72 -28.83
C LEU A 293 -2.98 9.57 -29.69
N ASP A 294 -4.31 9.42 -29.70
CA ASP A 294 -5.03 8.30 -30.35
C ASP A 294 -6.37 8.79 -30.95
N PRO A 295 -6.34 9.63 -32.00
CA PRO A 295 -7.56 10.18 -32.60
C PRO A 295 -8.49 9.09 -33.18
N ASP A 296 -7.93 7.98 -33.62
CA ASP A 296 -8.67 6.85 -34.21
C ASP A 296 -9.13 5.81 -33.19
N GLU A 297 -8.88 6.02 -31.91
CA GLU A 297 -9.25 5.14 -30.79
C GLU A 297 -8.79 3.68 -30.92
N ASN A 298 -7.64 3.45 -31.56
CA ASN A 298 -7.10 2.12 -31.87
C ASN A 298 -6.18 1.57 -30.78
N LEU A 299 -5.69 2.42 -29.88
CA LEU A 299 -4.69 2.04 -28.87
C LEU A 299 -5.35 1.56 -27.59
N ARG A 300 -4.71 0.58 -26.95
CA ARG A 300 -5.02 0.19 -25.58
C ARG A 300 -4.58 1.31 -24.63
N ILE A 301 -5.37 1.57 -23.58
CA ILE A 301 -5.03 2.50 -22.51
C ILE A 301 -4.64 1.67 -21.29
N GLU A 302 -3.44 1.91 -20.78
CA GLU A 302 -2.87 1.22 -19.63
C GLU A 302 -2.55 2.23 -18.52
N ILE A 303 -2.78 1.86 -17.27
CA ILE A 303 -2.34 2.63 -16.11
C ILE A 303 -1.10 1.95 -15.53
N GLU A 304 -0.01 2.65 -15.52
CA GLU A 304 1.26 2.12 -15.02
C GLU A 304 1.25 2.06 -13.48
N PRO A 305 1.75 0.99 -12.88
CA PRO A 305 2.33 -0.23 -13.48
C PRO A 305 1.35 -1.41 -13.56
N ILE A 306 0.05 -1.27 -13.26
CA ILE A 306 -0.78 -2.37 -12.75
C ILE A 306 -1.94 -2.76 -13.67
N ILE A 307 -2.57 -1.83 -14.39
CA ILE A 307 -3.86 -2.09 -15.04
C ILE A 307 -3.74 -1.95 -16.55
N LYS A 308 -4.02 -3.04 -17.25
CA LYS A 308 -3.96 -3.11 -18.72
C LYS A 308 -5.29 -2.80 -19.41
N ASP A 309 -6.39 -2.79 -18.66
CA ASP A 309 -7.71 -2.43 -19.18
C ASP A 309 -8.64 -2.02 -18.03
N ILE A 310 -9.47 -1.00 -18.23
CA ILE A 310 -10.40 -0.49 -17.25
C ILE A 310 -11.78 -1.09 -17.53
N THR A 311 -12.14 -2.10 -16.74
CA THR A 311 -13.39 -2.85 -16.90
C THR A 311 -14.55 -2.33 -16.08
N SER A 312 -14.27 -1.55 -15.03
CA SER A 312 -15.26 -0.96 -14.15
C SER A 312 -14.86 0.47 -13.73
N PRO A 313 -15.79 1.33 -13.32
CA PRO A 313 -15.49 2.65 -12.80
C PRO A 313 -14.64 2.59 -11.53
N HIS A 314 -13.52 3.31 -11.52
CA HIS A 314 -12.66 3.50 -10.38
C HIS A 314 -12.33 4.97 -10.22
N PHE A 315 -12.21 5.41 -8.98
CA PHE A 315 -11.65 6.71 -8.66
C PHE A 315 -10.19 6.51 -8.31
N TRP A 316 -9.31 7.11 -9.08
CA TRP A 316 -7.89 7.03 -8.87
C TRP A 316 -7.25 8.37 -8.65
N ALA A 317 -6.26 8.37 -7.78
CA ALA A 317 -5.36 9.49 -7.61
C ALA A 317 -3.92 9.00 -7.58
N HIS A 318 -3.06 9.59 -8.39
CA HIS A 318 -1.64 9.38 -8.28
C HIS A 318 -1.13 9.85 -6.91
N SER A 319 -0.24 9.09 -6.26
CA SER A 319 0.19 9.40 -4.89
C SER A 319 0.87 10.78 -4.75
N GLY A 320 1.42 11.33 -5.83
CA GLY A 320 1.95 12.69 -5.86
C GLY A 320 0.89 13.79 -5.64
N SER A 321 -0.36 13.53 -6.01
CA SER A 321 -1.48 14.49 -5.87
C SER A 321 -2.12 14.46 -4.47
N LEU A 322 -1.67 13.59 -3.57
CA LEU A 322 -2.23 13.48 -2.22
C LEU A 322 -1.75 14.65 -1.35
N LYS A 323 -2.62 15.12 -0.47
CA LYS A 323 -2.29 16.08 0.58
C LYS A 323 -1.37 15.43 1.61
N TRP A 324 -0.31 16.14 1.99
CA TRP A 324 0.71 15.65 2.91
C TRP A 324 1.33 16.81 3.71
N GLY A 325 2.16 16.47 4.68
CA GLY A 325 2.84 17.46 5.53
C GLY A 325 2.00 17.89 6.74
N GLU A 326 2.64 18.56 7.68
CA GLU A 326 2.06 18.90 8.98
C GLU A 326 0.80 19.77 8.87
N GLU A 327 0.83 20.77 8.00
CA GLU A 327 -0.29 21.68 7.79
C GLU A 327 -1.53 20.94 7.26
N ALA A 328 -1.35 20.10 6.23
CA ALA A 328 -2.44 19.31 5.65
C ALA A 328 -3.05 18.33 6.66
N TRP A 329 -2.22 17.65 7.46
CA TRP A 329 -2.73 16.77 8.50
C TRP A 329 -3.45 17.54 9.61
N SER A 330 -2.94 18.70 10.01
CA SER A 330 -3.59 19.56 11.01
C SER A 330 -4.97 20.03 10.53
N GLU A 331 -5.09 20.48 9.28
CA GLU A 331 -6.37 20.81 8.65
C GLU A 331 -7.36 19.62 8.67
N LEU A 332 -6.88 18.41 8.40
CA LEU A 332 -7.71 17.22 8.48
C LEU A 332 -8.21 16.96 9.91
N PHE A 333 -7.35 17.12 10.93
CA PHE A 333 -7.71 16.84 12.31
C PHE A 333 -8.75 17.80 12.90
N GLU A 334 -8.81 19.04 12.43
CA GLU A 334 -9.88 19.99 12.82
C GLU A 334 -11.26 19.50 12.35
N ARG A 335 -11.30 18.68 11.30
CA ARG A 335 -12.54 18.18 10.68
C ARG A 335 -12.95 16.78 11.18
N ILE A 336 -12.01 15.99 11.71
CA ILE A 336 -12.24 14.67 12.27
C ILE A 336 -12.74 14.79 13.72
#